data_6d80635577a8c86358d4b1123020b0b8
#
_entry.id   6d80635577a8c86358d4b1123020b0b8
#
_cell.length_a   1.000
_cell.length_b   1.000
_cell.length_c   1.000
_cell.angle_alpha   90.00
_cell.angle_beta   90.00
_cell.angle_gamma   90.00
#
_symmetry.space_group_name_H-M   'P 1'
#
loop_
_entity.id
_entity.type
_entity.pdbx_description
1 polymer ?
#
loop_
_entity_poly.entity_id
_entity_poly.type
_entity_poly.pdbx_seq_one_letter_code
_entity_poly.pdbx_strand_id
1 'polypeptide(L)'
;YLKANVPNVKKQDITDLIDIVLVDLEKSKFISDKFYSESKSRSLIQKGSSINKIRNYLMGKGINDVYIKETIEKIKEDNSDQDFFSGIKICKKKRIGPARAEDNRPLFYKKDISLLARNGFNFETSKRIMDIDQTDYLKIIKLLWFFFLFFS
;
A
#
# COMPACT_ATOMS: atom_id res chain seq x y z
N TYR A 1 28.31 -21.98 -32.17
CA TYR A 1 28.87 -21.96 -30.79
C TYR A 1 29.94 -20.86 -30.72
N LEU A 2 29.54 -19.66 -30.39
CA LEU A 2 30.45 -18.55 -30.10
C LEU A 2 30.83 -18.65 -28.62
N LYS A 3 32.00 -19.17 -28.31
CA LYS A 3 32.65 -18.93 -27.02
C LYS A 3 33.05 -17.46 -27.02
N ALA A 4 32.26 -16.63 -26.35
CA ALA A 4 32.66 -15.26 -26.05
C ALA A 4 33.94 -15.35 -25.20
N ASN A 5 35.06 -14.87 -25.73
CA ASN A 5 36.26 -14.58 -24.96
C ASN A 5 35.91 -13.44 -24.01
N VAL A 6 35.43 -13.78 -22.80
CA VAL A 6 35.32 -12.80 -21.73
C VAL A 6 36.76 -12.52 -21.27
N PRO A 7 37.28 -11.30 -21.43
CA PRO A 7 38.60 -10.95 -20.91
C PRO A 7 38.61 -11.28 -19.40
N ASN A 8 39.80 -11.71 -18.92
CA ASN A 8 40.00 -12.10 -17.52
C ASN A 8 39.94 -10.85 -16.63
N VAL A 9 38.70 -10.35 -16.42
CA VAL A 9 38.42 -9.16 -15.61
C VAL A 9 38.61 -9.55 -14.17
N LYS A 10 39.47 -8.85 -13.42
CA LYS A 10 39.66 -9.10 -12.00
C LYS A 10 38.35 -8.87 -11.27
N LYS A 11 38.06 -9.72 -10.30
CA LYS A 11 36.83 -9.63 -9.47
C LYS A 11 36.68 -8.24 -8.84
N GLN A 12 37.78 -7.58 -8.51
CA GLN A 12 37.81 -6.23 -7.97
C GLN A 12 37.29 -5.20 -8.98
N ASP A 13 37.71 -5.27 -10.24
CA ASP A 13 37.29 -4.35 -11.29
C ASP A 13 35.79 -4.42 -11.55
N ILE A 14 35.20 -5.62 -11.43
CA ILE A 14 33.75 -5.83 -11.54
C ILE A 14 33.02 -5.18 -10.34
N THR A 15 33.56 -5.34 -9.14
CA THR A 15 32.98 -4.73 -7.92
C THR A 15 32.98 -3.22 -8.01
N ASP A 16 34.10 -2.63 -8.42
CA ASP A 16 34.25 -1.18 -8.57
C ASP A 16 33.29 -0.60 -9.66
N LEU A 17 33.10 -1.33 -10.75
CA LEU A 17 32.12 -0.96 -11.78
C LEU A 17 30.68 -1.04 -11.26
N ILE A 18 30.35 -2.07 -10.48
CA ILE A 18 29.03 -2.22 -9.83
C ILE A 18 28.79 -1.05 -8.90
N ASP A 19 29.76 -0.69 -8.06
CA ASP A 19 29.65 0.43 -7.12
C ASP A 19 29.42 1.77 -7.85
N ILE A 20 30.13 2.03 -8.95
CA ILE A 20 29.92 3.21 -9.77
C ILE A 20 28.50 3.26 -10.32
N VAL A 21 28.02 2.14 -10.90
CA VAL A 21 26.66 2.06 -11.47
C VAL A 21 25.60 2.23 -10.37
N LEU A 22 25.80 1.65 -9.18
CA LEU A 22 24.89 1.82 -8.04
C LEU A 22 24.79 3.28 -7.60
N VAL A 23 25.93 3.98 -7.49
CA VAL A 23 25.96 5.41 -7.15
C VAL A 23 25.23 6.26 -8.20
N ASP A 24 25.40 5.96 -9.48
CA ASP A 24 24.71 6.69 -10.56
C ASP A 24 23.21 6.42 -10.59
N LEU A 25 22.80 5.17 -10.32
CA LEU A 25 21.38 4.81 -10.19
C LEU A 25 20.71 5.45 -8.96
N GLU A 26 21.44 5.57 -7.85
CA GLU A 26 20.97 6.31 -6.67
C GLU A 26 20.81 7.81 -6.94
N LYS A 27 21.82 8.45 -7.56
CA LYS A 27 21.75 9.86 -7.96
C LYS A 27 20.61 10.15 -8.92
N SER A 28 20.37 9.24 -9.87
CA SER A 28 19.25 9.33 -10.82
C SER A 28 17.89 8.94 -10.22
N LYS A 29 17.84 8.56 -8.94
CA LYS A 29 16.65 8.09 -8.20
C LYS A 29 16.02 6.80 -8.74
N PHE A 30 16.69 6.04 -9.57
CA PHE A 30 16.19 4.75 -10.06
C PHE A 30 16.10 3.69 -8.96
N ILE A 31 17.01 3.73 -7.96
CA ILE A 31 17.05 2.79 -6.83
C ILE A 31 16.89 3.46 -5.46
N SER A 32 16.36 4.69 -5.44
CA SER A 32 16.13 5.40 -4.18
C SER A 32 15.02 4.72 -3.36
N ASP A 33 15.37 4.23 -2.18
CA ASP A 33 14.44 3.66 -1.21
C ASP A 33 13.29 4.61 -0.88
N LYS A 34 13.56 5.91 -0.80
CA LYS A 34 12.55 6.93 -0.58
C LYS A 34 11.53 6.97 -1.73
N PHE A 35 12.00 7.05 -2.97
CA PHE A 35 11.12 7.08 -4.14
C PHE A 35 10.32 5.77 -4.27
N TYR A 36 10.98 4.62 -4.03
CA TYR A 36 10.31 3.32 -4.03
C TYR A 36 9.21 3.27 -2.97
N SER A 37 9.50 3.69 -1.73
CA SER A 37 8.55 3.70 -0.62
C SER A 37 7.31 4.53 -0.94
N GLU A 38 7.49 5.75 -1.46
CA GLU A 38 6.38 6.64 -1.83
C GLU A 38 5.55 6.07 -2.98
N SER A 39 6.21 5.64 -4.06
CA SER A 39 5.54 5.11 -5.24
C SER A 39 4.76 3.82 -4.92
N LYS A 40 5.40 2.91 -4.17
CA LYS A 40 4.78 1.64 -3.81
C LYS A 40 3.63 1.83 -2.84
N SER A 41 3.76 2.74 -1.88
CA SER A 41 2.69 3.06 -0.93
C SER A 41 1.45 3.59 -1.64
N ARG A 42 1.60 4.51 -2.61
CA ARG A 42 0.47 4.99 -3.43
C ARG A 42 -0.25 3.85 -4.13
N SER A 43 0.51 2.94 -4.77
CA SER A 43 -0.07 1.76 -5.42
C SER A 43 -0.82 0.84 -4.45
N LEU A 44 -0.30 0.66 -3.22
CA LEU A 44 -0.95 -0.16 -2.19
C LEU A 44 -2.21 0.51 -1.63
N ILE A 45 -2.21 1.83 -1.45
CA ILE A 45 -3.38 2.63 -1.08
C ILE A 45 -4.50 2.51 -2.12
N GLN A 46 -4.15 2.60 -3.41
CA GLN A 46 -5.13 2.41 -4.48
C GLN A 46 -5.81 1.04 -4.40
N LYS A 47 -5.08 0.01 -3.99
CA LYS A 47 -5.59 -1.36 -3.78
C LYS A 47 -6.37 -1.55 -2.48
N GLY A 48 -6.44 -0.53 -1.64
CA GLY A 48 -7.14 -0.57 -0.34
C GLY A 48 -6.30 -1.16 0.80
N SER A 49 -4.97 -1.14 0.72
CA SER A 49 -4.12 -1.60 1.82
C SER A 49 -4.16 -0.62 2.99
N SER A 50 -4.17 -1.14 4.23
CA SER A 50 -4.03 -0.34 5.44
C SER A 50 -2.60 0.19 5.59
N ILE A 51 -2.44 1.26 6.37
CA ILE A 51 -1.13 1.84 6.71
C ILE A 51 -0.23 0.79 7.35
N ASN A 52 -0.75 -0.04 8.27
CA ASN A 52 0.02 -1.12 8.89
C ASN A 52 0.48 -2.17 7.87
N LYS A 53 -0.36 -2.51 6.91
CA LYS A 53 0.01 -3.45 5.84
C LYS A 53 1.08 -2.85 4.92
N ILE A 54 1.01 -1.56 4.62
CA ILE A 54 2.02 -0.83 3.85
C ILE A 54 3.36 -0.84 4.61
N ARG A 55 3.35 -0.51 5.90
CA ARG A 55 4.55 -0.55 6.75
C ARG A 55 5.20 -1.93 6.72
N ASN A 56 4.44 -2.98 7.01
CA ASN A 56 4.95 -4.36 7.03
C ASN A 56 5.49 -4.80 5.66
N TYR A 57 4.86 -4.36 4.57
CA TYR A 57 5.35 -4.62 3.23
C TYR A 57 6.71 -3.97 2.97
N LEU A 58 6.88 -2.68 3.32
CA LEU A 58 8.13 -1.96 3.14
C LEU A 58 9.25 -2.52 4.02
N MET A 59 8.95 -2.86 5.28
CA MET A 59 9.89 -3.56 6.18
C MET A 59 10.33 -4.91 5.59
N GLY A 60 9.40 -5.70 5.07
CA GLY A 60 9.71 -6.98 4.41
C GLY A 60 10.52 -6.84 3.12
N LYS A 61 10.59 -5.64 2.54
CA LYS A 61 11.46 -5.30 1.40
C LYS A 61 12.83 -4.79 1.82
N GLY A 62 13.11 -4.69 3.11
CA GLY A 62 14.38 -4.20 3.64
C GLY A 62 14.56 -2.68 3.54
N ILE A 63 13.46 -1.94 3.33
CA ILE A 63 13.52 -0.48 3.28
C ILE A 63 13.89 0.07 4.66
N ASN A 64 14.76 1.09 4.68
CA ASN A 64 15.18 1.74 5.92
C ASN A 64 14.00 2.37 6.66
N ASP A 65 13.96 2.18 7.99
CA ASP A 65 12.89 2.68 8.87
C ASP A 65 12.65 4.20 8.76
N VAL A 66 13.68 4.98 8.47
CA VAL A 66 13.56 6.43 8.28
C VAL A 66 12.61 6.72 7.11
N TYR A 67 12.83 6.10 5.96
CA TYR A 67 11.98 6.29 4.78
C TYR A 67 10.57 5.72 4.97
N ILE A 68 10.45 4.63 5.73
CA ILE A 68 9.12 4.06 6.08
C ILE A 68 8.34 5.08 6.93
N LYS A 69 8.97 5.66 7.97
CA LYS A 69 8.34 6.66 8.83
C LYS A 69 7.93 7.90 8.03
N GLU A 70 8.85 8.51 7.28
CA GLU A 70 8.56 9.66 6.43
C GLU A 70 7.38 9.40 5.48
N THR A 71 7.36 8.24 4.83
CA THR A 71 6.28 7.87 3.91
C THR A 71 4.94 7.73 4.63
N ILE A 72 4.92 7.11 5.81
CA ILE A 72 3.68 6.92 6.60
C ILE A 72 3.17 8.26 7.14
N GLU A 73 4.05 9.14 7.61
CA GLU A 73 3.69 10.48 8.08
C GLU A 73 3.07 11.30 6.94
N LYS A 74 3.69 11.31 5.78
CA LYS A 74 3.17 11.97 4.58
C LYS A 74 1.78 11.45 4.18
N ILE A 75 1.55 10.13 4.23
CA ILE A 75 0.24 9.54 3.95
C ILE A 75 -0.82 10.06 4.94
N LYS A 76 -0.47 10.20 6.22
CA LYS A 76 -1.38 10.70 7.26
C LYS A 76 -1.64 12.19 7.15
N GLU A 77 -0.64 12.97 6.75
CA GLU A 77 -0.77 14.40 6.49
C GLU A 77 -1.67 14.67 5.28
N ASP A 78 -1.47 13.91 4.19
CA ASP A 78 -2.29 14.02 2.98
C ASP A 78 -3.76 13.61 3.24
N ASN A 79 -3.97 12.60 4.09
CA ASN A 79 -5.30 12.12 4.45
C ASN A 79 -5.29 11.39 5.80
N SER A 80 -5.75 12.07 6.84
CA SER A 80 -5.86 11.51 8.20
C SER A 80 -6.78 10.28 8.29
N ASP A 81 -7.79 10.19 7.41
CA ASP A 81 -8.75 9.09 7.31
C ASP A 81 -8.38 8.01 6.29
N GLN A 82 -7.11 7.96 5.85
CA GLN A 82 -6.67 7.04 4.80
C GLN A 82 -7.06 5.58 5.07
N ASP A 83 -6.89 5.10 6.29
CA ASP A 83 -7.24 3.72 6.65
C ASP A 83 -8.75 3.46 6.54
N PHE A 84 -9.58 4.43 6.87
CA PHE A 84 -11.02 4.33 6.70
C PHE A 84 -11.39 4.15 5.21
N PHE A 85 -10.89 5.00 4.33
CA PHE A 85 -11.15 4.88 2.88
C PHE A 85 -10.56 3.62 2.26
N SER A 86 -9.38 3.19 2.72
CA SER A 86 -8.78 1.92 2.32
C SER A 86 -9.65 0.74 2.74
N GLY A 87 -10.20 0.77 3.94
CA GLY A 87 -11.11 -0.25 4.44
C GLY A 87 -12.42 -0.32 3.66
N ILE A 88 -13.00 0.82 3.29
CA ILE A 88 -14.18 0.86 2.40
C ILE A 88 -13.90 0.20 1.04
N LYS A 89 -12.71 0.45 0.45
CA LYS A 89 -12.31 -0.23 -0.79
C LYS A 89 -12.23 -1.76 -0.62
N ILE A 90 -11.67 -2.22 0.51
CA ILE A 90 -11.63 -3.66 0.83
C ILE A 90 -13.04 -4.22 1.03
N CYS A 91 -13.93 -3.50 1.73
CA CYS A 91 -15.32 -3.91 1.89
C CYS A 91 -16.02 -4.09 0.55
N LYS A 92 -15.87 -3.13 -0.36
CA LYS A 92 -16.40 -3.23 -1.72
C LYS A 92 -15.85 -4.45 -2.46
N LYS A 93 -14.53 -4.63 -2.47
CA LYS A 93 -13.84 -5.70 -3.19
C LYS A 93 -14.22 -7.09 -2.68
N LYS A 94 -14.36 -7.24 -1.36
CA LYS A 94 -14.63 -8.52 -0.71
C LYS A 94 -16.12 -8.76 -0.41
N ARG A 95 -16.98 -7.77 -0.70
CA ARG A 95 -18.42 -7.80 -0.41
C ARG A 95 -18.71 -8.09 1.07
N ILE A 96 -18.06 -7.35 1.96
CA ILE A 96 -18.18 -7.48 3.43
C ILE A 96 -18.64 -6.18 4.07
N GLY A 97 -19.07 -6.25 5.33
CA GLY A 97 -19.50 -5.09 6.10
C GLY A 97 -20.58 -4.27 5.40
N PRO A 98 -20.36 -2.95 5.17
CA PRO A 98 -21.36 -2.08 4.55
C PRO A 98 -21.67 -2.45 3.08
N ALA A 99 -20.86 -3.29 2.44
CA ALA A 99 -21.11 -3.79 1.10
C ALA A 99 -22.05 -5.01 1.05
N ARG A 100 -22.46 -5.56 2.21
CA ARG A 100 -23.48 -6.62 2.28
C ARG A 100 -24.89 -6.03 2.26
N ALA A 101 -25.87 -6.86 1.88
CA ALA A 101 -27.26 -6.57 2.15
C ALA A 101 -27.50 -6.37 3.65
N GLU A 102 -28.35 -5.41 4.03
CA GLU A 102 -28.54 -5.00 5.43
C GLU A 102 -28.94 -6.17 6.35
N ASP A 103 -29.82 -7.04 5.90
CA ASP A 103 -30.29 -8.22 6.65
C ASP A 103 -29.15 -9.19 7.01
N ASN A 104 -28.12 -9.24 6.20
CA ASN A 104 -26.98 -10.14 6.39
C ASN A 104 -25.85 -9.52 7.24
N ARG A 105 -25.83 -8.20 7.45
CA ARG A 105 -24.75 -7.51 8.16
C ARG A 105 -24.56 -7.99 9.59
N PRO A 106 -25.63 -8.14 10.43
CA PRO A 106 -25.49 -8.63 11.80
C PRO A 106 -24.93 -10.05 11.87
N LEU A 107 -25.35 -10.92 10.96
CA LEU A 107 -24.95 -12.34 10.92
C LEU A 107 -23.43 -12.51 10.68
N PHE A 108 -22.84 -11.62 9.90
CA PHE A 108 -21.43 -11.71 9.51
C PHE A 108 -20.53 -10.69 10.21
N TYR A 109 -21.05 -9.88 11.12
CA TYR A 109 -20.35 -8.76 11.75
C TYR A 109 -18.98 -9.16 12.34
N LYS A 110 -18.94 -10.19 13.19
CA LYS A 110 -17.70 -10.68 13.82
C LYS A 110 -16.69 -11.19 12.79
N LYS A 111 -17.15 -11.89 11.77
CA LYS A 111 -16.32 -12.43 10.71
C LYS A 111 -15.70 -11.30 9.85
N ASP A 112 -16.49 -10.29 9.54
CA ASP A 112 -16.07 -9.18 8.70
C ASP A 112 -15.09 -8.26 9.43
N ILE A 113 -15.32 -7.96 10.74
CA ILE A 113 -14.33 -7.27 11.60
C ILE A 113 -13.00 -8.05 11.65
N SER A 114 -13.06 -9.36 11.87
CA SER A 114 -11.85 -10.20 11.91
C SER A 114 -11.10 -10.17 10.56
N LEU A 115 -11.81 -10.03 9.46
CA LEU A 115 -11.21 -9.93 8.14
C LEU A 115 -10.54 -8.56 7.94
N LEU A 116 -11.14 -7.47 8.40
CA LEU A 116 -10.53 -6.13 8.40
C LEU A 116 -9.27 -6.12 9.28
N ALA A 117 -9.31 -6.70 10.47
CA ALA A 117 -8.16 -6.81 11.36
C ALA A 117 -6.99 -7.58 10.71
N ARG A 118 -7.26 -8.70 10.04
CA ARG A 118 -6.25 -9.46 9.27
C ARG A 118 -5.68 -8.66 8.08
N ASN A 119 -6.39 -7.66 7.58
CA ASN A 119 -5.89 -6.73 6.57
C ASN A 119 -5.13 -5.54 7.18
N GLY A 120 -4.92 -5.53 8.51
CA GLY A 120 -4.09 -4.55 9.22
C GLY A 120 -4.84 -3.31 9.69
N PHE A 121 -6.18 -3.27 9.59
CA PHE A 121 -6.98 -2.19 10.16
C PHE A 121 -7.13 -2.37 11.68
N ASN A 122 -7.01 -1.29 12.46
CA ASN A 122 -7.26 -1.33 13.88
C ASN A 122 -8.76 -1.54 14.18
N PHE A 123 -9.08 -1.90 15.44
CA PHE A 123 -10.46 -2.20 15.83
C PHE A 123 -11.39 -0.99 15.69
N GLU A 124 -10.92 0.19 16.07
CA GLU A 124 -11.70 1.43 16.01
C GLU A 124 -12.08 1.77 14.57
N THR A 125 -11.11 1.77 13.66
CA THR A 125 -11.36 1.98 12.23
C THR A 125 -12.26 0.90 11.64
N SER A 126 -12.04 -0.36 12.01
CA SER A 126 -12.88 -1.48 11.56
C SER A 126 -14.32 -1.34 12.02
N LYS A 127 -14.54 -0.96 13.28
CA LYS A 127 -15.86 -0.71 13.83
C LYS A 127 -16.54 0.46 13.11
N ARG A 128 -15.84 1.59 12.97
CA ARG A 128 -16.34 2.76 12.25
C ARG A 128 -16.77 2.42 10.80
N ILE A 129 -16.02 1.56 10.11
CA ILE A 129 -16.39 1.08 8.77
C ILE A 129 -17.64 0.22 8.81
N MET A 130 -17.74 -0.69 9.78
CA MET A 130 -18.88 -1.62 9.89
C MET A 130 -20.19 -0.92 10.26
N ASP A 131 -20.11 0.20 11.00
CA ASP A 131 -21.26 0.95 11.50
C ASP A 131 -21.82 1.95 10.47
N ILE A 132 -21.22 2.08 9.27
CA ILE A 132 -21.72 2.97 8.20
C ILE A 132 -23.06 2.43 7.68
N ASP A 133 -24.03 3.33 7.52
CA ASP A 133 -25.28 3.00 6.84
C ASP A 133 -25.09 2.83 5.32
N GLN A 134 -26.10 2.23 4.69
CA GLN A 134 -26.07 1.93 3.25
C GLN A 134 -26.00 3.20 2.38
N THR A 135 -26.66 4.25 2.81
CA THR A 135 -26.74 5.51 2.04
C THR A 135 -25.37 6.19 2.01
N ASP A 136 -24.72 6.31 3.15
CA ASP A 136 -23.39 6.93 3.26
C ASP A 136 -22.31 6.07 2.62
N TYR A 137 -22.39 4.74 2.75
CA TYR A 137 -21.53 3.84 2.01
C TYR A 137 -21.59 4.07 0.50
N LEU A 138 -22.80 4.18 -0.07
CA LEU A 138 -22.96 4.40 -1.51
C LEU A 138 -22.44 5.77 -1.96
N LYS A 139 -22.61 6.82 -1.13
CA LYS A 139 -22.03 8.15 -1.39
C LYS A 139 -20.50 8.07 -1.44
N ILE A 140 -19.88 7.44 -0.43
CA ILE A 140 -18.41 7.29 -0.36
C ILE A 140 -17.88 6.51 -1.56
N ILE A 141 -18.54 5.42 -1.94
CA ILE A 141 -18.13 4.64 -3.12
C ILE A 141 -18.20 5.47 -4.41
N LYS A 142 -19.23 6.29 -4.59
CA LYS A 142 -19.33 7.18 -5.75
C LYS A 142 -18.19 8.20 -5.78
N LEU A 143 -17.86 8.81 -4.63
CA LEU A 143 -16.74 9.75 -4.51
C LEU A 143 -15.40 9.07 -4.83
N LEU A 144 -15.14 7.90 -4.27
CA LEU A 144 -13.91 7.15 -4.54
C LEU A 144 -13.78 6.77 -6.02
N TRP A 145 -14.89 6.49 -6.69
CA TRP A 145 -14.90 6.17 -8.12
C TRP A 145 -14.64 7.41 -8.99
N PHE A 146 -15.22 8.56 -8.62
CA PHE A 146 -14.98 9.83 -9.28
C PHE A 146 -13.49 10.24 -9.18
N PHE A 147 -12.89 10.17 -7.99
CA PHE A 147 -11.47 10.45 -7.79
C PHE A 147 -10.57 9.53 -8.64
N PHE A 148 -10.93 8.27 -8.77
CA PHE A 148 -10.16 7.32 -9.59
C PHE A 148 -10.21 7.68 -11.08
N LEU A 149 -11.35 8.17 -11.60
CA LEU A 149 -11.51 8.54 -13.01
C LEU A 149 -10.79 9.84 -13.40
N PHE A 150 -10.68 10.80 -12.47
CA PHE A 150 -10.15 12.13 -12.78
C PHE A 150 -8.71 12.36 -12.34
N PHE A 151 -8.13 11.52 -11.47
CA PHE A 151 -6.79 11.69 -10.90
C PHE A 151 -5.89 10.44 -11.03
N SER A 152 -6.23 9.50 -11.90
CA SER A 152 -5.41 8.34 -12.26
C SER A 152 -4.47 8.62 -13.43
#